data_e9232a3930be3e5adf7bddf2060c7a1b
#
_entry.id   e9232a3930be3e5adf7bddf2060c7a1b
#
_cell.length_a   1.000
_cell.length_b   1.000
_cell.length_c   1.000
_cell.angle_alpha   90.00
_cell.angle_beta   90.00
_cell.angle_gamma   90.00
#
_symmetry.space_group_name_H-M   'P 1'
#
loop_
_entity.id
_entity.type
_entity.pdbx_description
1 polymer ?
#
loop_
_entity_poly.entity_id
_entity_poly.type
_entity_poly.pdbx_seq_one_letter_code
_entity_poly.pdbx_strand_id
1 'polypeptide(L)'
;MKYLAIAVSLLMAGSVVSAQDAANPEAANTAKAQAAIKDLGQSLRSALVAKMQSEGPVAAVNFCHDEAPVIASQVAERHQVQIGRTADRHRSPSNAPSEWQQSVLAGFAAKVAEGNPAAGITTARTVEVNGQARFRFAQSIPTEAPCLACHGDNVAAPIKAEIDKHYPNDSATGFKEGDLRGMFWVEFPMMSGAAPLSQNPPDARAPIVMSDAQRESLRHEMRGRMETLQGVTSALAAGDWVEVAKRAEVGTRGQHVGVEFRSALPQAWFAMARPMHGEFAAIQREAEGQKRVEVALQHLANAGQYCTSCHATFRPVTPSELAVAQQ
;
A
#
# COMPACT_ATOMS: atom_id res chain seq x y z
N MET A 1 -1.30 -74.93 -16.04
CA MET A 1 -1.37 -73.46 -16.37
C MET A 1 -1.36 -72.71 -15.04
N LYS A 2 -0.20 -72.13 -14.71
CA LYS A 2 0.01 -71.40 -13.44
C LYS A 2 0.01 -69.91 -13.79
N TYR A 3 -0.96 -69.15 -13.35
CA TYR A 3 -1.00 -67.69 -13.49
C TYR A 3 -0.19 -67.04 -12.35
N LEU A 4 0.86 -66.34 -12.74
CA LEU A 4 1.71 -65.54 -11.84
C LEU A 4 1.14 -64.13 -11.81
N ALA A 5 0.58 -63.73 -10.67
CA ALA A 5 0.11 -62.38 -10.42
C ALA A 5 1.26 -61.48 -9.95
N ILE A 6 1.66 -60.51 -10.76
CA ILE A 6 2.63 -59.49 -10.42
C ILE A 6 1.88 -58.31 -9.77
N ALA A 7 2.09 -58.13 -8.45
CA ALA A 7 1.60 -56.99 -7.74
C ALA A 7 2.57 -55.82 -7.95
N VAL A 8 2.11 -54.78 -8.68
CA VAL A 8 2.83 -53.50 -8.83
C VAL A 8 2.46 -52.60 -7.65
N SER A 9 3.35 -52.45 -6.72
CA SER A 9 3.24 -51.50 -5.60
C SER A 9 3.64 -50.09 -6.10
N LEU A 10 2.65 -49.24 -6.28
CA LEU A 10 2.84 -47.83 -6.61
C LEU A 10 3.21 -47.06 -5.32
N LEU A 11 4.50 -46.77 -5.13
CA LEU A 11 4.95 -45.84 -4.07
C LEU A 11 4.59 -44.41 -4.49
N MET A 12 3.55 -43.88 -3.89
CA MET A 12 3.25 -42.45 -3.92
C MET A 12 4.24 -41.74 -2.99
N ALA A 13 5.33 -41.21 -3.58
CA ALA A 13 6.19 -40.26 -2.88
C ALA A 13 5.45 -38.91 -2.82
N GLY A 14 4.66 -38.71 -1.78
CA GLY A 14 4.11 -37.41 -1.42
C GLY A 14 5.25 -36.50 -0.98
N SER A 15 5.59 -35.52 -1.80
CA SER A 15 6.50 -34.43 -1.41
C SER A 15 5.84 -33.66 -0.29
N VAL A 16 6.30 -33.87 0.95
CA VAL A 16 5.95 -33.07 2.11
C VAL A 16 6.66 -31.73 1.91
N VAL A 17 5.95 -30.73 1.39
CA VAL A 17 6.42 -29.34 1.44
C VAL A 17 6.49 -28.98 2.92
N SER A 18 7.71 -28.89 3.42
CA SER A 18 7.97 -28.54 4.82
C SER A 18 7.39 -27.16 5.11
N ALA A 19 6.59 -27.05 6.15
CA ALA A 19 6.02 -25.82 6.69
C ALA A 19 7.07 -24.80 7.20
N GLN A 20 8.35 -25.02 6.96
CA GLN A 20 9.48 -24.18 7.36
C GLN A 20 9.78 -23.04 6.38
N ASP A 21 9.25 -23.06 5.14
CA ASP A 21 9.45 -21.96 4.18
C ASP A 21 8.51 -20.76 4.39
N ALA A 22 7.56 -20.84 5.33
CA ALA A 22 6.61 -19.76 5.65
C ALA A 22 7.13 -18.73 6.68
N ALA A 23 8.39 -18.80 7.12
CA ALA A 23 8.82 -18.15 8.36
C ALA A 23 10.00 -17.17 8.23
N ASN A 24 10.27 -16.57 7.06
CA ASN A 24 11.21 -15.44 6.98
C ASN A 24 10.47 -14.16 6.62
N PRO A 25 10.12 -13.31 7.63
CA PRO A 25 9.43 -12.03 7.39
C PRO A 25 10.18 -11.11 6.43
N GLU A 26 11.49 -11.17 6.40
CA GLU A 26 12.34 -10.38 5.50
C GLU A 26 12.20 -10.85 4.04
N ALA A 27 12.15 -12.16 3.82
CA ALA A 27 11.90 -12.72 2.49
C ALA A 27 10.50 -12.34 1.97
N ALA A 28 9.46 -12.41 2.82
CA ALA A 28 8.10 -11.99 2.46
C ALA A 28 8.03 -10.49 2.14
N ASN A 29 8.67 -9.63 2.94
CA ASN A 29 8.74 -8.20 2.70
C ASN A 29 9.51 -7.87 1.41
N THR A 30 10.61 -8.57 1.15
CA THR A 30 11.37 -8.46 -0.09
C THR A 30 10.52 -8.83 -1.31
N ALA A 31 9.80 -9.96 -1.24
CA ALA A 31 8.90 -10.39 -2.31
C ALA A 31 7.77 -9.37 -2.57
N LYS A 32 7.16 -8.80 -1.52
CA LYS A 32 6.17 -7.73 -1.63
C LYS A 32 6.77 -6.50 -2.35
N ALA A 33 7.94 -6.06 -1.95
CA ALA A 33 8.61 -4.90 -2.55
C ALA A 33 8.97 -5.15 -4.02
N GLN A 34 9.48 -6.33 -4.35
CA GLN A 34 9.79 -6.72 -5.73
C GLN A 34 8.54 -6.78 -6.61
N ALA A 35 7.42 -7.30 -6.10
CA ALA A 35 6.15 -7.32 -6.81
C ALA A 35 5.66 -5.90 -7.14
N ALA A 36 5.76 -4.98 -6.19
CA ALA A 36 5.39 -3.58 -6.39
C ALA A 36 6.29 -2.88 -7.42
N ILE A 37 7.61 -3.10 -7.37
CA ILE A 37 8.57 -2.55 -8.35
C ILE A 37 8.29 -3.10 -9.75
N LYS A 38 8.04 -4.40 -9.86
CA LYS A 38 7.70 -5.04 -11.13
C LYS A 38 6.43 -4.43 -11.74
N ASP A 39 5.38 -4.26 -10.94
CA ASP A 39 4.13 -3.64 -11.38
C ASP A 39 4.37 -2.19 -11.84
N LEU A 40 5.07 -1.37 -11.04
CA LEU A 40 5.39 0.01 -11.43
C LEU A 40 6.21 0.07 -12.72
N GLY A 41 7.26 -0.74 -12.82
CA GLY A 41 8.13 -0.77 -13.99
C GLY A 41 7.38 -1.18 -15.26
N GLN A 42 6.53 -2.22 -15.17
CA GLN A 42 5.71 -2.69 -16.29
C GLN A 42 4.65 -1.67 -16.69
N SER A 43 3.91 -1.11 -15.73
CA SER A 43 2.86 -0.13 -15.99
C SER A 43 3.41 1.12 -16.67
N LEU A 44 4.51 1.67 -16.15
CA LEU A 44 5.16 2.84 -16.75
C LEU A 44 5.73 2.56 -18.15
N ARG A 45 6.39 1.41 -18.33
CA ARG A 45 6.96 1.02 -19.62
C ARG A 45 5.87 0.81 -20.67
N SER A 46 4.82 0.08 -20.34
CA SER A 46 3.72 -0.22 -21.28
C SER A 46 3.01 1.05 -21.71
N ALA A 47 2.69 1.95 -20.77
CA ALA A 47 2.03 3.21 -21.06
C ALA A 47 2.93 4.15 -21.88
N LEU A 48 4.22 4.24 -21.55
CA LEU A 48 5.20 5.03 -22.31
C LEU A 48 5.33 4.53 -23.76
N VAL A 49 5.46 3.21 -23.96
CA VAL A 49 5.59 2.63 -25.30
C VAL A 49 4.32 2.87 -26.11
N ALA A 50 3.13 2.68 -25.52
CA ALA A 50 1.86 2.97 -26.17
C ALA A 50 1.77 4.43 -26.61
N LYS A 51 2.15 5.37 -25.74
CA LYS A 51 2.14 6.82 -26.05
C LYS A 51 3.14 7.16 -27.16
N MET A 52 4.33 6.60 -27.12
CA MET A 52 5.34 6.79 -28.18
C MET A 52 4.86 6.26 -29.54
N GLN A 53 4.16 5.13 -29.57
CA GLN A 53 3.65 4.53 -30.80
C GLN A 53 2.45 5.29 -31.39
N SER A 54 1.54 5.77 -30.54
CA SER A 54 0.31 6.46 -30.99
C SER A 54 0.51 7.93 -31.33
N GLU A 55 1.33 8.66 -30.56
CA GLU A 55 1.44 10.11 -30.61
C GLU A 55 2.88 10.62 -30.79
N GLY A 56 3.84 9.70 -30.76
CA GLY A 56 5.25 10.01 -30.97
C GLY A 56 6.00 10.43 -29.68
N PRO A 57 7.33 10.62 -29.81
CA PRO A 57 8.21 10.79 -28.65
C PRO A 57 8.04 12.14 -27.92
N VAL A 58 7.55 13.19 -28.58
CA VAL A 58 7.28 14.48 -27.94
C VAL A 58 6.10 14.35 -26.98
N ALA A 59 5.01 13.69 -27.39
CA ALA A 59 3.87 13.42 -26.52
C ALA A 59 4.24 12.50 -25.33
N ALA A 60 5.23 11.64 -25.49
CA ALA A 60 5.76 10.82 -24.42
C ALA A 60 6.43 11.64 -23.31
N VAL A 61 6.97 12.82 -23.58
CA VAL A 61 7.48 13.74 -22.54
C VAL A 61 6.35 14.25 -21.68
N ASN A 62 5.22 14.67 -22.29
CA ASN A 62 4.02 15.10 -21.56
C ASN A 62 3.45 13.96 -20.69
N PHE A 63 3.38 12.75 -21.25
CA PHE A 63 3.01 11.56 -20.47
C PHE A 63 3.88 11.37 -19.21
N CYS A 64 5.20 11.50 -19.35
CA CYS A 64 6.12 11.38 -18.21
C CYS A 64 5.89 12.47 -17.15
N HIS A 65 5.43 13.66 -17.57
CA HIS A 65 5.11 14.76 -16.67
C HIS A 65 3.78 14.54 -15.95
N ASP A 66 2.72 14.23 -16.69
CA ASP A 66 1.34 14.27 -16.20
C ASP A 66 0.85 12.91 -15.67
N GLU A 67 1.11 11.84 -16.39
CA GLU A 67 0.50 10.53 -16.15
C GLU A 67 1.40 9.58 -15.31
N ALA A 68 2.71 9.66 -15.45
CA ALA A 68 3.61 8.76 -14.72
C ALA A 68 3.51 8.89 -13.19
N PRO A 69 3.30 10.09 -12.59
CA PRO A 69 3.04 10.21 -11.15
C PRO A 69 1.73 9.55 -10.72
N VAL A 70 0.68 9.62 -11.56
CA VAL A 70 -0.63 8.99 -11.28
C VAL A 70 -0.49 7.47 -11.28
N ILE A 71 0.23 6.89 -12.24
CA ILE A 71 0.53 5.45 -12.28
C ILE A 71 1.28 5.02 -11.01
N ALA A 72 2.27 5.81 -10.58
CA ALA A 72 3.02 5.51 -9.35
C ALA A 72 2.11 5.51 -8.11
N SER A 73 1.19 6.47 -7.99
CA SER A 73 0.20 6.53 -6.90
C SER A 73 -0.73 5.32 -6.91
N GLN A 74 -1.24 4.92 -8.06
CA GLN A 74 -2.11 3.76 -8.20
C GLN A 74 -1.39 2.45 -7.82
N VAL A 75 -0.11 2.30 -8.17
CA VAL A 75 0.69 1.14 -7.75
C VAL A 75 0.93 1.17 -6.25
N ALA A 76 1.24 2.34 -5.67
CA ALA A 76 1.41 2.53 -4.23
C ALA A 76 0.17 2.06 -3.46
N GLU A 77 -1.02 2.43 -3.91
CA GLU A 77 -2.30 2.03 -3.31
C GLU A 77 -2.54 0.52 -3.45
N ARG A 78 -2.38 -0.05 -4.65
CA ARG A 78 -2.60 -1.49 -4.87
C ARG A 78 -1.73 -2.38 -3.99
N HIS A 79 -0.48 -1.99 -3.79
CA HIS A 79 0.49 -2.76 -2.99
C HIS A 79 0.57 -2.31 -1.53
N GLN A 80 -0.14 -1.24 -1.15
CA GLN A 80 -0.09 -0.65 0.20
C GLN A 80 1.36 -0.35 0.63
N VAL A 81 2.07 0.39 -0.20
CA VAL A 81 3.46 0.79 0.01
C VAL A 81 3.69 2.23 -0.44
N GLN A 82 4.74 2.85 0.04
CA GLN A 82 5.32 4.00 -0.64
C GLN A 82 6.29 3.48 -1.69
N ILE A 83 6.19 3.98 -2.92
CA ILE A 83 7.00 3.52 -4.03
C ILE A 83 7.29 4.68 -4.99
N GLY A 84 8.45 4.65 -5.61
CA GLY A 84 8.83 5.65 -6.60
C GLY A 84 10.12 5.31 -7.32
N ARG A 85 10.57 6.29 -8.09
CA ARG A 85 11.87 6.28 -8.76
C ARG A 85 12.65 7.50 -8.32
N THR A 86 13.96 7.34 -8.17
CA THR A 86 14.85 8.46 -7.86
C THR A 86 16.21 8.26 -8.54
N ALA A 87 16.96 9.32 -8.70
CA ALA A 87 18.28 9.31 -9.28
C ALA A 87 19.05 10.59 -8.89
N ASP A 88 20.37 10.52 -8.85
CA ASP A 88 21.21 11.72 -8.66
C ASP A 88 20.98 12.73 -9.78
N ARG A 89 21.00 12.25 -11.04
CA ARG A 89 20.59 13.05 -12.20
C ARG A 89 19.09 12.82 -12.47
N HIS A 90 18.25 13.56 -11.76
CA HIS A 90 16.81 13.47 -11.91
C HIS A 90 16.25 14.55 -12.86
N ARG A 91 15.13 14.26 -13.50
CA ARG A 91 14.42 15.19 -14.38
C ARG A 91 13.38 15.98 -13.61
N SER A 92 12.48 15.28 -12.94
CA SER A 92 11.46 15.90 -12.12
C SER A 92 12.01 16.20 -10.71
N PRO A 93 11.81 17.40 -10.17
CA PRO A 93 12.16 17.72 -8.79
C PRO A 93 11.50 16.80 -7.76
N SER A 94 10.32 16.27 -8.05
CA SER A 94 9.63 15.30 -7.17
C SER A 94 10.36 13.95 -7.05
N ASN A 95 11.28 13.66 -7.96
CA ASN A 95 12.13 12.48 -7.95
C ASN A 95 13.52 12.75 -7.36
N ALA A 96 13.74 13.90 -6.72
CA ALA A 96 14.98 14.19 -6.01
C ALA A 96 15.16 13.17 -4.86
N PRO A 97 16.36 12.61 -4.68
CA PRO A 97 16.59 11.61 -3.64
C PRO A 97 16.61 12.23 -2.25
N SER A 98 15.93 11.59 -1.30
CA SER A 98 16.08 11.87 0.13
C SER A 98 17.45 11.37 0.62
N GLU A 99 17.84 11.72 1.84
CA GLU A 99 19.14 11.36 2.43
C GLU A 99 19.44 9.85 2.37
N TRP A 100 18.47 9.01 2.77
CA TRP A 100 18.67 7.56 2.71
C TRP A 100 18.77 7.04 1.27
N GLN A 101 18.04 7.67 0.34
CA GLN A 101 18.07 7.31 -1.08
C GLN A 101 19.40 7.71 -1.72
N GLN A 102 19.96 8.86 -1.36
CA GLN A 102 21.32 9.27 -1.79
C GLN A 102 22.36 8.25 -1.34
N SER A 103 22.30 7.81 -0.08
CA SER A 103 23.22 6.79 0.43
C SER A 103 23.13 5.47 -0.34
N VAL A 104 21.94 5.05 -0.72
CA VAL A 104 21.72 3.82 -1.52
C VAL A 104 22.23 4.00 -2.95
N LEU A 105 21.95 5.14 -3.59
CA LEU A 105 22.44 5.46 -4.95
C LEU A 105 23.96 5.47 -4.99
N ALA A 106 24.61 6.09 -4.01
CA ALA A 106 26.08 6.07 -3.90
C ALA A 106 26.61 4.63 -3.76
N GLY A 107 25.96 3.77 -2.98
CA GLY A 107 26.32 2.36 -2.87
C GLY A 107 26.13 1.58 -4.19
N PHE A 108 25.09 1.88 -4.95
CA PHE A 108 24.89 1.28 -6.27
C PHE A 108 25.95 1.77 -7.28
N ALA A 109 26.26 3.06 -7.27
CA ALA A 109 27.29 3.65 -8.11
C ALA A 109 28.69 3.05 -7.82
N ALA A 110 29.02 2.82 -6.55
CA ALA A 110 30.27 2.17 -6.16
C ALA A 110 30.35 0.74 -6.73
N LYS A 111 29.29 -0.07 -6.63
CA LYS A 111 29.27 -1.40 -7.22
C LYS A 111 29.44 -1.40 -8.74
N VAL A 112 28.85 -0.42 -9.42
CA VAL A 112 29.04 -0.25 -10.87
C VAL A 112 30.48 0.15 -11.20
N ALA A 113 31.07 1.02 -10.40
CA ALA A 113 32.48 1.39 -10.56
C ALA A 113 33.46 0.22 -10.33
N GLU A 114 33.09 -0.77 -9.53
CA GLU A 114 33.80 -2.04 -9.33
C GLU A 114 33.61 -3.02 -10.50
N GLY A 115 32.84 -2.66 -11.54
CA GLY A 115 32.61 -3.47 -12.75
C GLY A 115 31.35 -4.34 -12.70
N ASN A 116 30.54 -4.20 -11.69
CA ASN A 116 29.22 -4.88 -11.68
C ASN A 116 28.26 -4.22 -12.68
N PRO A 117 27.41 -4.99 -13.37
CA PRO A 117 26.37 -4.42 -14.23
C PRO A 117 25.39 -3.59 -13.38
N ALA A 118 24.93 -2.46 -13.92
CA ALA A 118 23.93 -1.64 -13.25
C ALA A 118 22.58 -2.35 -13.09
N ALA A 119 22.32 -3.42 -13.84
CA ALA A 119 21.13 -4.23 -13.72
C ALA A 119 21.20 -5.17 -12.52
N GLY A 120 20.08 -5.33 -11.80
CA GLY A 120 19.90 -6.36 -10.78
C GLY A 120 20.53 -6.05 -9.40
N ILE A 121 21.13 -4.87 -9.20
CA ILE A 121 21.63 -4.49 -7.88
C ILE A 121 20.45 -4.17 -6.98
N THR A 122 20.36 -4.82 -5.83
CA THR A 122 19.31 -4.58 -4.84
C THR A 122 19.86 -4.35 -3.45
N THR A 123 19.05 -3.74 -2.60
CA THR A 123 19.29 -3.66 -1.16
C THR A 123 17.97 -3.73 -0.41
N ALA A 124 17.97 -4.39 0.73
CA ALA A 124 16.84 -4.50 1.64
C ALA A 124 17.32 -4.16 3.04
N ARG A 125 16.53 -3.40 3.79
CA ARG A 125 16.83 -3.05 5.18
C ARG A 125 15.55 -2.81 5.96
N THR A 126 15.52 -3.28 7.18
CA THR A 126 14.61 -2.80 8.21
C THR A 126 15.28 -1.64 8.94
N VAL A 127 14.59 -0.54 9.06
CA VAL A 127 15.06 0.68 9.75
C VAL A 127 14.00 1.15 10.74
N GLU A 128 14.41 1.88 11.76
CA GLU A 128 13.51 2.57 12.65
C GLU A 128 13.36 4.03 12.22
N VAL A 129 12.12 4.47 12.01
CA VAL A 129 11.78 5.85 11.66
C VAL A 129 10.71 6.33 12.63
N ASN A 130 11.02 7.30 13.47
CA ASN A 130 10.10 7.84 14.47
C ASN A 130 9.49 6.76 15.39
N GLY A 131 10.31 5.80 15.85
CA GLY A 131 9.87 4.71 16.71
C GLY A 131 9.06 3.62 16.01
N GLN A 132 8.97 3.64 14.68
CA GLN A 132 8.27 2.64 13.88
C GLN A 132 9.24 1.90 12.97
N ALA A 133 9.25 0.57 13.04
CA ALA A 133 10.01 -0.25 12.12
C ALA A 133 9.43 -0.13 10.70
N ARG A 134 10.29 0.19 9.73
CA ARG A 134 9.95 0.31 8.32
C ARG A 134 10.87 -0.57 7.49
N PHE A 135 10.30 -1.24 6.52
CA PHE A 135 11.07 -1.97 5.53
C PHE A 135 11.35 -1.05 4.35
N ARG A 136 12.63 -0.97 3.96
CA ARG A 136 13.11 -0.26 2.78
C ARG A 136 13.73 -1.24 1.82
N PHE A 137 13.33 -1.17 0.58
CA PHE A 137 13.91 -1.93 -0.52
C PHE A 137 14.22 -1.00 -1.68
N ALA A 138 15.35 -1.22 -2.33
CA ALA A 138 15.69 -0.50 -3.54
C ALA A 138 16.27 -1.46 -4.58
N GLN A 139 16.02 -1.14 -5.85
CA GLN A 139 16.51 -1.87 -7.02
C GLN A 139 17.02 -0.87 -8.05
N SER A 140 18.23 -1.08 -8.53
CA SER A 140 18.85 -0.26 -9.58
C SER A 140 18.03 -0.28 -10.88
N ILE A 141 18.09 0.81 -11.61
CA ILE A 141 17.53 0.97 -12.94
C ILE A 141 18.71 1.14 -13.91
N PRO A 142 19.00 0.18 -14.79
CA PRO A 142 19.97 0.36 -15.85
C PRO A 142 19.42 1.26 -16.96
N THR A 143 20.30 1.95 -17.66
CA THR A 143 19.95 2.64 -18.90
C THR A 143 19.92 1.63 -20.05
N GLU A 144 18.76 1.47 -20.67
CA GLU A 144 18.59 0.62 -21.85
C GLU A 144 18.59 1.45 -23.15
N ALA A 145 18.82 0.83 -24.30
CA ALA A 145 18.85 1.53 -25.58
C ALA A 145 17.64 2.43 -25.86
N PRO A 146 16.37 2.04 -25.57
CA PRO A 146 15.21 2.93 -25.74
C PRO A 146 15.21 4.17 -24.83
N CYS A 147 15.90 4.13 -23.70
CA CYS A 147 15.99 5.25 -22.76
C CYS A 147 16.79 6.42 -23.35
N LEU A 148 17.72 6.14 -24.27
CA LEU A 148 18.63 7.12 -24.84
C LEU A 148 17.94 8.17 -25.71
N ALA A 149 16.74 7.87 -26.23
CA ALA A 149 15.94 8.83 -27.00
C ALA A 149 15.63 10.11 -26.20
N CYS A 150 15.50 10.01 -24.86
CA CYS A 150 15.19 11.15 -23.98
C CYS A 150 16.25 11.38 -22.92
N HIS A 151 17.17 10.44 -22.68
CA HIS A 151 18.16 10.47 -21.61
C HIS A 151 19.60 10.35 -22.11
N GLY A 152 19.83 10.14 -23.41
CA GLY A 152 21.15 10.01 -24.00
C GLY A 152 21.91 11.34 -24.17
N ASP A 153 23.09 11.26 -24.77
CA ASP A 153 23.96 12.40 -25.09
C ASP A 153 23.36 13.28 -26.20
N ASN A 154 22.59 12.67 -27.12
CA ASN A 154 22.05 13.37 -28.30
C ASN A 154 20.54 13.23 -28.36
N VAL A 155 19.85 14.03 -27.56
CA VAL A 155 18.38 14.12 -27.58
C VAL A 155 17.93 14.98 -28.75
N ALA A 156 17.04 14.46 -29.61
CA ALA A 156 16.51 15.19 -30.76
C ALA A 156 15.89 16.53 -30.36
N ALA A 157 16.14 17.59 -31.13
CA ALA A 157 15.72 18.95 -30.79
C ALA A 157 14.25 19.12 -30.42
N PRO A 158 13.26 18.49 -31.10
CA PRO A 158 11.85 18.61 -30.69
C PRO A 158 11.57 17.99 -29.30
N ILE A 159 12.22 16.86 -28.97
CA ILE A 159 12.10 16.20 -27.68
C ILE A 159 12.74 17.07 -26.59
N LYS A 160 13.95 17.60 -26.88
CA LYS A 160 14.68 18.47 -25.95
C LYS A 160 13.88 19.73 -25.62
N ALA A 161 13.27 20.36 -26.62
CA ALA A 161 12.44 21.54 -26.42
C ALA A 161 11.24 21.28 -25.50
N GLU A 162 10.58 20.13 -25.65
CA GLU A 162 9.46 19.76 -24.78
C GLU A 162 9.94 19.37 -23.36
N ILE A 163 11.11 18.72 -23.23
CA ILE A 163 11.73 18.49 -21.94
C ILE A 163 12.02 19.81 -21.22
N ASP A 164 12.65 20.77 -21.89
CA ASP A 164 13.02 22.06 -21.30
C ASP A 164 11.82 22.88 -20.85
N LYS A 165 10.71 22.77 -21.55
CA LYS A 165 9.44 23.41 -21.20
C LYS A 165 8.90 22.92 -19.86
N HIS A 166 8.93 21.60 -19.59
CA HIS A 166 8.41 21.01 -18.37
C HIS A 166 9.46 20.92 -17.25
N TYR A 167 10.73 20.83 -17.59
CA TYR A 167 11.83 20.57 -16.67
C TYR A 167 13.01 21.51 -16.95
N PRO A 168 12.90 22.80 -16.62
CA PRO A 168 13.95 23.79 -16.92
C PRO A 168 15.29 23.50 -16.27
N ASN A 169 15.32 22.67 -15.22
CA ASN A 169 16.52 22.25 -14.49
C ASN A 169 16.83 20.76 -14.72
N ASP A 170 16.48 20.20 -15.89
CA ASP A 170 16.74 18.81 -16.21
C ASP A 170 18.22 18.45 -16.15
N SER A 171 18.58 17.48 -15.34
CA SER A 171 19.93 16.90 -15.26
C SER A 171 20.01 15.47 -15.79
N ALA A 172 18.88 14.92 -16.26
CA ALA A 172 18.75 13.52 -16.62
C ALA A 172 19.05 13.21 -18.09
N THR A 173 20.14 13.78 -18.62
CA THR A 173 20.65 13.52 -19.98
C THR A 173 22.11 13.08 -19.94
N GLY A 174 22.70 12.68 -21.06
CA GLY A 174 24.10 12.25 -21.14
C GLY A 174 24.34 10.85 -20.59
N PHE A 175 23.35 9.98 -20.61
CA PHE A 175 23.51 8.57 -20.25
C PHE A 175 23.90 7.73 -21.46
N LYS A 176 24.63 6.65 -21.20
CA LYS A 176 24.97 5.60 -22.15
C LYS A 176 24.25 4.32 -21.78
N GLU A 177 24.11 3.43 -22.74
CA GLU A 177 23.57 2.11 -22.47
C GLU A 177 24.41 1.38 -21.42
N GLY A 178 23.76 0.78 -20.44
CA GLY A 178 24.41 0.13 -19.30
C GLY A 178 24.67 1.03 -18.11
N ASP A 179 24.59 2.35 -18.23
CA ASP A 179 24.79 3.27 -17.10
C ASP A 179 23.72 3.07 -16.02
N LEU A 180 24.08 3.36 -14.77
CA LEU A 180 23.13 3.46 -13.67
C LEU A 180 22.24 4.70 -13.88
N ARG A 181 20.99 4.49 -14.30
CA ARG A 181 20.01 5.57 -14.51
C ARG A 181 19.43 6.11 -13.20
N GLY A 182 19.36 5.25 -12.20
CA GLY A 182 18.76 5.55 -10.91
C GLY A 182 18.31 4.27 -10.22
N MET A 183 17.29 4.39 -9.38
CA MET A 183 16.69 3.24 -8.69
C MET A 183 15.19 3.36 -8.52
N PHE A 184 14.51 2.23 -8.50
CA PHE A 184 13.22 2.08 -7.83
C PHE A 184 13.43 1.97 -6.33
N TRP A 185 12.50 2.49 -5.55
CA TRP A 185 12.51 2.35 -4.10
C TRP A 185 11.10 2.04 -3.59
N VAL A 186 11.04 1.28 -2.51
CA VAL A 186 9.82 0.92 -1.80
C VAL A 186 10.07 1.10 -0.31
N GLU A 187 9.11 1.73 0.38
CA GLU A 187 9.09 1.83 1.83
C GLU A 187 7.69 1.53 2.35
N PHE A 188 7.58 0.72 3.39
CA PHE A 188 6.32 0.49 4.11
C PHE A 188 6.57 0.18 5.57
N PRO A 189 5.61 0.48 6.46
CA PRO A 189 5.70 0.09 7.85
C PRO A 189 5.74 -1.44 7.94
N MET A 190 6.68 -1.95 8.72
CA MET A 190 6.63 -3.35 9.07
C MET A 190 5.49 -3.54 10.07
N MET A 191 4.51 -4.37 9.69
CA MET A 191 3.67 -4.96 10.70
C MET A 191 4.60 -5.83 11.53
N SER A 192 4.89 -5.42 12.74
CA SER A 192 5.61 -6.29 13.67
C SER A 192 4.84 -7.60 13.70
N GLY A 193 5.42 -8.64 13.10
CA GLY A 193 4.94 -10.00 13.32
C GLY A 193 4.81 -10.13 14.83
N ALA A 194 3.71 -10.68 15.31
CA ALA A 194 3.40 -10.74 16.72
C ALA A 194 4.67 -11.02 17.53
N ALA A 195 5.26 -9.96 18.10
CA ALA A 195 6.27 -10.13 19.12
C ALA A 195 5.64 -10.99 20.23
N PRO A 196 6.37 -11.89 20.84
CA PRO A 196 5.83 -12.58 22.00
C PRO A 196 5.28 -11.53 22.95
N LEU A 197 4.06 -11.70 23.40
CA LEU A 197 3.22 -10.77 24.15
C LEU A 197 3.88 -10.12 25.40
N SER A 198 5.16 -10.40 25.67
CA SER A 198 5.92 -9.94 26.83
C SER A 198 6.81 -8.70 26.60
N GLN A 199 6.89 -8.11 25.36
CA GLN A 199 7.75 -6.96 25.07
C GLN A 199 7.10 -5.88 24.19
N ASN A 200 5.77 -5.75 24.20
CA ASN A 200 5.14 -4.58 23.62
C ASN A 200 5.46 -3.36 24.46
N PRO A 201 5.88 -2.22 23.85
CA PRO A 201 5.83 -0.95 24.57
C PRO A 201 4.40 -0.77 25.09
N PRO A 202 4.21 -0.13 26.25
CA PRO A 202 2.87 0.03 26.80
C PRO A 202 1.96 0.63 25.71
N ASP A 203 0.84 -0.02 25.48
CA ASP A 203 -0.12 0.37 24.45
C ASP A 203 -0.55 1.81 24.69
N ALA A 204 -0.01 2.74 23.88
CA ALA A 204 -0.18 4.18 24.03
C ALA A 204 -1.61 4.66 23.71
N ARG A 205 -2.50 3.76 23.24
CA ARG A 205 -3.90 4.11 23.02
C ARG A 205 -4.60 4.43 24.32
N ALA A 206 -5.44 5.45 24.30
CA ALA A 206 -6.22 5.86 25.44
C ALA A 206 -7.12 4.71 25.95
N PRO A 207 -7.02 4.28 27.21
CA PRO A 207 -7.84 3.21 27.72
C PRO A 207 -9.29 3.68 27.91
N ILE A 208 -10.24 2.88 27.44
CA ILE A 208 -11.66 3.03 27.78
C ILE A 208 -11.98 1.93 28.78
N VAL A 209 -12.18 2.33 30.03
CA VAL A 209 -12.47 1.37 31.11
C VAL A 209 -13.91 0.88 31.01
N MET A 210 -14.10 -0.42 30.89
CA MET A 210 -15.38 -1.06 30.66
C MET A 210 -15.52 -2.34 31.47
N SER A 211 -16.74 -2.66 31.89
CA SER A 211 -17.06 -3.99 32.39
C SER A 211 -17.00 -5.03 31.26
N ASP A 212 -16.91 -6.32 31.60
CA ASP A 212 -16.95 -7.40 30.59
C ASP A 212 -18.22 -7.37 29.76
N ALA A 213 -19.36 -7.05 30.35
CA ALA A 213 -20.63 -6.91 29.64
C ALA A 213 -20.60 -5.74 28.65
N GLN A 214 -20.01 -4.60 29.03
CA GLN A 214 -19.84 -3.45 28.13
C GLN A 214 -18.87 -3.76 26.99
N ARG A 215 -17.77 -4.50 27.25
CA ARG A 215 -16.84 -4.96 26.21
C ARG A 215 -17.53 -5.91 25.23
N GLU A 216 -18.37 -6.82 25.69
CA GLU A 216 -19.11 -7.71 24.79
C GLU A 216 -20.13 -6.94 23.94
N SER A 217 -20.81 -5.95 24.52
CA SER A 217 -21.68 -5.04 23.77
C SER A 217 -20.91 -4.26 22.70
N LEU A 218 -19.69 -3.80 23.02
CA LEU A 218 -18.82 -3.12 22.05
C LEU A 218 -18.40 -4.06 20.92
N ARG A 219 -18.02 -5.31 21.23
CA ARG A 219 -17.68 -6.30 20.20
C ARG A 219 -18.85 -6.60 19.27
N HIS A 220 -20.07 -6.70 19.84
CA HIS A 220 -21.27 -6.91 19.06
C HIS A 220 -21.52 -5.74 18.10
N GLU A 221 -21.43 -4.51 18.60
CA GLU A 221 -21.53 -3.29 17.78
C GLU A 221 -20.48 -3.26 16.66
N MET A 222 -19.22 -3.62 16.96
CA MET A 222 -18.17 -3.64 15.95
C MET A 222 -18.40 -4.71 14.89
N ARG A 223 -18.88 -5.90 15.24
CA ARG A 223 -19.29 -6.94 14.28
C ARG A 223 -20.39 -6.42 13.34
N GLY A 224 -21.43 -5.80 13.89
CA GLY A 224 -22.50 -5.21 13.09
C GLY A 224 -22.02 -4.12 12.13
N ARG A 225 -20.99 -3.33 12.52
CA ARG A 225 -20.35 -2.35 11.63
C ARG A 225 -19.62 -3.02 10.47
N MET A 226 -18.88 -4.09 10.73
CA MET A 226 -18.22 -4.87 9.69
C MET A 226 -19.21 -5.49 8.71
N GLU A 227 -20.31 -6.05 9.22
CA GLU A 227 -21.41 -6.60 8.41
C GLU A 227 -22.07 -5.51 7.55
N THR A 228 -22.24 -4.31 8.10
CA THR A 228 -22.78 -3.15 7.35
C THR A 228 -21.83 -2.76 6.21
N LEU A 229 -20.52 -2.61 6.48
CA LEU A 229 -19.52 -2.29 5.45
C LEU A 229 -19.50 -3.35 4.36
N GLN A 230 -19.46 -4.63 4.73
CA GLN A 230 -19.48 -5.75 3.79
C GLN A 230 -20.77 -5.76 2.97
N GLY A 231 -21.91 -5.57 3.61
CA GLY A 231 -23.22 -5.56 2.94
C GLY A 231 -23.34 -4.44 1.92
N VAL A 232 -22.92 -3.21 2.26
CA VAL A 232 -22.89 -2.07 1.33
C VAL A 232 -21.94 -2.36 0.17
N THR A 233 -20.74 -2.88 0.44
CA THR A 233 -19.77 -3.22 -0.61
C THR A 233 -20.33 -4.25 -1.58
N SER A 234 -20.92 -5.32 -1.05
CA SER A 234 -21.50 -6.40 -1.88
C SER A 234 -22.67 -5.92 -2.72
N ALA A 235 -23.54 -5.08 -2.15
CA ALA A 235 -24.69 -4.51 -2.87
C ALA A 235 -24.25 -3.54 -3.97
N LEU A 236 -23.22 -2.71 -3.72
CA LEU A 236 -22.61 -1.84 -4.74
C LEU A 236 -22.00 -2.65 -5.89
N ALA A 237 -21.29 -3.73 -5.57
CA ALA A 237 -20.70 -4.62 -6.57
C ALA A 237 -21.78 -5.33 -7.44
N ALA A 238 -22.95 -5.59 -6.87
CA ALA A 238 -24.10 -6.17 -7.57
C ALA A 238 -24.95 -5.12 -8.32
N GLY A 239 -24.71 -3.83 -8.13
CA GLY A 239 -25.55 -2.75 -8.67
C GLY A 239 -26.95 -2.68 -8.02
N ASP A 240 -27.13 -3.32 -6.86
CA ASP A 240 -28.41 -3.34 -6.14
C ASP A 240 -28.54 -2.13 -5.22
N TRP A 241 -29.01 -1.03 -5.79
CA TRP A 241 -29.16 0.23 -5.06
C TRP A 241 -30.22 0.20 -3.96
N VAL A 242 -31.20 -0.70 -4.04
CA VAL A 242 -32.21 -0.87 -2.97
C VAL A 242 -31.53 -1.49 -1.75
N GLU A 243 -30.73 -2.52 -1.96
CA GLU A 243 -29.98 -3.14 -0.86
C GLU A 243 -28.87 -2.21 -0.35
N VAL A 244 -28.23 -1.40 -1.21
CA VAL A 244 -27.28 -0.35 -0.77
C VAL A 244 -27.93 0.61 0.21
N ALA A 245 -29.11 1.17 -0.12
CA ALA A 245 -29.84 2.09 0.75
C ALA A 245 -30.17 1.43 2.09
N LYS A 246 -30.72 0.22 2.06
CA LYS A 246 -31.11 -0.55 3.24
C LYS A 246 -29.92 -0.87 4.16
N ARG A 247 -28.77 -1.28 3.59
CA ARG A 247 -27.54 -1.55 4.36
C ARG A 247 -26.95 -0.28 4.93
N ALA A 248 -26.93 0.79 4.16
CA ALA A 248 -26.44 2.07 4.60
C ALA A 248 -27.27 2.65 5.75
N GLU A 249 -28.61 2.52 5.71
CA GLU A 249 -29.50 2.95 6.79
C GLU A 249 -29.10 2.35 8.14
N VAL A 250 -28.74 1.07 8.19
CA VAL A 250 -28.23 0.41 9.41
C VAL A 250 -27.00 1.12 9.95
N GLY A 251 -26.11 1.60 9.06
CA GLY A 251 -24.90 2.35 9.41
C GLY A 251 -25.16 3.74 9.99
N THR A 252 -26.33 4.34 9.72
CA THR A 252 -26.67 5.70 10.21
C THR A 252 -26.96 5.75 11.71
N ARG A 253 -27.19 4.64 12.34
CA ARG A 253 -27.58 4.53 13.76
C ARG A 253 -26.59 3.66 14.52
N GLY A 254 -26.37 3.95 15.81
CA GLY A 254 -25.74 3.01 16.74
C GLY A 254 -26.70 1.86 17.00
N GLN A 255 -26.27 0.62 16.74
CA GLN A 255 -27.11 -0.54 17.05
C GLN A 255 -27.03 -0.81 18.56
N HIS A 256 -28.16 -0.69 19.24
CA HIS A 256 -28.42 -1.22 20.60
C HIS A 256 -27.44 -0.87 21.72
N VAL A 257 -26.84 0.31 21.70
CA VAL A 257 -25.97 0.77 22.79
C VAL A 257 -26.84 1.34 23.91
N GLY A 258 -27.03 0.59 24.99
CA GLY A 258 -27.75 1.03 26.18
C GLY A 258 -27.10 2.29 26.79
N VAL A 259 -27.88 3.00 27.64
CA VAL A 259 -27.38 4.24 28.31
C VAL A 259 -26.13 3.97 29.12
N GLU A 260 -26.03 2.80 29.78
CA GLU A 260 -24.87 2.39 30.58
C GLU A 260 -23.58 2.24 29.74
N PHE A 261 -23.71 1.73 28.50
CA PHE A 261 -22.56 1.63 27.60
C PHE A 261 -22.10 3.03 27.16
N ARG A 262 -23.03 3.92 26.84
CA ARG A 262 -22.69 5.28 26.40
C ARG A 262 -21.95 6.06 27.47
N SER A 263 -22.28 5.84 28.75
CA SER A 263 -21.63 6.54 29.86
C SER A 263 -20.16 6.15 30.04
N ALA A 264 -19.73 4.98 29.55
CA ALA A 264 -18.33 4.54 29.60
C ALA A 264 -17.47 5.13 28.49
N LEU A 265 -18.08 5.73 27.46
CA LEU A 265 -17.36 6.22 26.29
C LEU A 265 -16.91 7.67 26.48
N PRO A 266 -15.65 8.00 26.18
CA PRO A 266 -15.14 9.37 26.25
C PRO A 266 -15.77 10.25 25.16
N GLN A 267 -15.86 11.55 25.41
CA GLN A 267 -16.41 12.51 24.45
C GLN A 267 -15.66 12.46 23.10
N ALA A 268 -14.34 12.26 23.11
CA ALA A 268 -13.52 12.12 21.92
C ALA A 268 -13.92 10.92 21.05
N TRP A 269 -14.46 9.85 21.64
CA TRP A 269 -15.01 8.71 20.87
C TRP A 269 -16.21 9.14 20.02
N PHE A 270 -17.12 9.94 20.59
CA PHE A 270 -18.29 10.44 19.84
C PHE A 270 -17.91 11.40 18.72
N ALA A 271 -16.80 12.14 18.88
CA ALA A 271 -16.26 13.02 17.82
C ALA A 271 -15.82 12.22 16.58
N MET A 272 -15.41 10.96 16.75
CA MET A 272 -15.07 10.07 15.63
C MET A 272 -16.27 9.26 15.12
N ALA A 273 -17.17 8.84 16.01
CA ALA A 273 -18.30 8.00 15.64
C ALA A 273 -19.38 8.75 14.86
N ARG A 274 -19.67 10.01 15.22
CA ARG A 274 -20.73 10.82 14.57
C ARG A 274 -20.47 11.07 13.08
N PRO A 275 -19.26 11.51 12.65
CA PRO A 275 -18.99 11.67 11.23
C PRO A 275 -19.09 10.36 10.44
N MET A 276 -18.69 9.22 11.01
CA MET A 276 -18.87 7.91 10.38
C MET A 276 -20.33 7.61 10.06
N HIS A 277 -21.26 7.91 10.99
CA HIS A 277 -22.70 7.78 10.73
C HIS A 277 -23.16 8.71 9.60
N GLY A 278 -22.55 9.89 9.49
CA GLY A 278 -22.80 10.85 8.41
C GLY A 278 -22.42 10.30 7.04
N GLU A 279 -21.32 9.56 6.96
CA GLU A 279 -20.90 8.90 5.72
C GLU A 279 -21.90 7.83 5.26
N PHE A 280 -22.40 6.99 6.18
CA PHE A 280 -23.45 6.04 5.83
C PHE A 280 -24.76 6.72 5.40
N ALA A 281 -25.13 7.83 6.04
CA ALA A 281 -26.27 8.63 5.61
C ALA A 281 -26.07 9.23 4.21
N ALA A 282 -24.84 9.58 3.83
CA ALA A 282 -24.51 10.03 2.49
C ALA A 282 -24.62 8.92 1.45
N ILE A 283 -24.16 7.70 1.78
CA ILE A 283 -24.33 6.51 0.93
C ILE A 283 -25.81 6.23 0.70
N GLN A 284 -26.64 6.28 1.76
CA GLN A 284 -28.08 6.08 1.64
C GLN A 284 -28.71 7.11 0.69
N ARG A 285 -28.43 8.39 0.87
CA ARG A 285 -28.94 9.45 -0.02
C ARG A 285 -28.47 9.26 -1.47
N GLU A 286 -27.23 8.85 -1.68
CA GLU A 286 -26.72 8.58 -3.04
C GLU A 286 -27.46 7.39 -3.69
N ALA A 287 -27.75 6.34 -2.91
CA ALA A 287 -28.49 5.17 -3.37
C ALA A 287 -29.95 5.47 -3.71
N GLU A 288 -30.60 6.38 -2.96
CA GLU A 288 -31.97 6.83 -3.19
C GLU A 288 -32.03 7.90 -4.30
N GLY A 289 -30.90 8.54 -4.63
CA GLY A 289 -30.81 9.66 -5.60
C GLY A 289 -30.11 9.28 -6.90
N GLN A 290 -28.88 9.75 -7.04
CA GLN A 290 -28.14 9.73 -8.32
C GLN A 290 -27.50 8.38 -8.66
N LYS A 291 -27.32 7.51 -7.70
CA LYS A 291 -26.78 6.14 -7.87
C LYS A 291 -25.38 6.11 -8.49
N ARG A 292 -24.51 7.03 -8.09
CA ARG A 292 -23.12 7.11 -8.54
C ARG A 292 -22.25 6.21 -7.66
N VAL A 293 -21.71 5.15 -8.26
CA VAL A 293 -20.91 4.14 -7.56
C VAL A 293 -19.65 4.76 -6.94
N GLU A 294 -18.96 5.62 -7.68
CA GLU A 294 -17.74 6.29 -7.25
C GLU A 294 -17.96 7.18 -6.01
N VAL A 295 -19.12 7.86 -5.93
CA VAL A 295 -19.48 8.71 -4.78
C VAL A 295 -19.80 7.85 -3.56
N ALA A 296 -20.56 6.77 -3.74
CA ALA A 296 -20.88 5.83 -2.67
C ALA A 296 -19.60 5.15 -2.13
N LEU A 297 -18.68 4.75 -3.02
CA LEU A 297 -17.39 4.17 -2.63
C LEU A 297 -16.50 5.18 -1.88
N GLN A 298 -16.50 6.46 -2.28
CA GLN A 298 -15.76 7.50 -1.55
C GLN A 298 -16.28 7.64 -0.11
N HIS A 299 -17.59 7.69 0.08
CA HIS A 299 -18.19 7.73 1.42
C HIS A 299 -17.91 6.46 2.23
N LEU A 300 -17.89 5.29 1.58
CA LEU A 300 -17.53 4.03 2.23
C LEU A 300 -16.06 4.02 2.70
N ALA A 301 -15.14 4.53 1.87
CA ALA A 301 -13.74 4.68 2.22
C ALA A 301 -13.56 5.66 3.40
N ASN A 302 -14.27 6.78 3.39
CA ASN A 302 -14.25 7.75 4.48
C ASN A 302 -14.77 7.12 5.79
N ALA A 303 -15.87 6.34 5.74
CA ALA A 303 -16.37 5.62 6.90
C ALA A 303 -15.31 4.67 7.49
N GLY A 304 -14.55 3.96 6.63
CA GLY A 304 -13.44 3.09 7.03
C GLY A 304 -12.30 3.85 7.75
N GLN A 305 -12.01 5.10 7.35
CA GLN A 305 -10.99 5.91 8.01
C GLN A 305 -11.34 6.26 9.47
N TYR A 306 -12.62 6.47 9.77
CA TYR A 306 -13.04 6.68 11.16
C TYR A 306 -12.86 5.41 12.00
N CYS A 307 -13.09 4.23 11.44
CA CYS A 307 -12.83 2.97 12.14
C CYS A 307 -11.34 2.83 12.48
N THR A 308 -10.44 3.05 11.50
CA THR A 308 -8.99 2.95 11.73
C THR A 308 -8.48 3.99 12.71
N SER A 309 -8.99 5.22 12.65
CA SER A 309 -8.63 6.30 13.56
C SER A 309 -9.05 6.00 15.00
N CYS A 310 -10.28 5.49 15.18
CA CYS A 310 -10.79 5.10 16.50
C CYS A 310 -9.96 3.97 17.10
N HIS A 311 -9.66 2.93 16.32
CA HIS A 311 -8.84 1.79 16.73
C HIS A 311 -7.37 2.15 17.00
N ALA A 312 -6.86 3.19 16.36
CA ALA A 312 -5.53 3.73 16.64
C ALA A 312 -5.49 4.59 17.93
N THR A 313 -6.64 5.14 18.33
CA THR A 313 -6.72 6.09 19.46
C THR A 313 -7.11 5.42 20.77
N PHE A 314 -8.03 4.44 20.72
CA PHE A 314 -8.64 3.85 21.91
C PHE A 314 -8.41 2.35 22.01
N ARG A 315 -8.35 1.87 23.25
CA ARG A 315 -8.40 0.44 23.59
C ARG A 315 -9.40 0.17 24.71
N PRO A 316 -10.30 -0.78 24.59
CA PRO A 316 -11.17 -1.18 25.68
C PRO A 316 -10.36 -2.02 26.68
N VAL A 317 -10.44 -1.68 27.97
CA VAL A 317 -9.80 -2.39 29.06
C VAL A 317 -10.78 -2.63 30.21
N THR A 318 -10.56 -3.70 30.97
CA THR A 318 -11.24 -3.89 32.25
C THR A 318 -10.51 -3.12 33.36
N PRO A 319 -11.16 -2.86 34.50
CA PRO A 319 -10.49 -2.26 35.66
C PRO A 319 -9.25 -3.04 36.12
N SER A 320 -9.30 -4.38 36.04
CA SER A 320 -8.15 -5.24 36.40
C SER A 320 -7.00 -5.12 35.40
N GLU A 321 -7.28 -5.08 34.10
CA GLU A 321 -6.23 -4.86 33.08
C GLU A 321 -5.59 -3.49 33.20
N LEU A 322 -6.36 -2.46 33.56
CA LEU A 322 -5.83 -1.11 33.78
C LEU A 322 -4.90 -1.07 35.00
N ALA A 323 -5.25 -1.75 36.09
CA ALA A 323 -4.45 -1.80 37.31
C ALA A 323 -3.09 -2.51 37.08
N VAL A 324 -3.06 -3.56 36.26
CA VAL A 324 -1.82 -4.25 35.89
C VAL A 324 -0.91 -3.39 35.01
N ALA A 325 -1.47 -2.56 34.14
CA ALA A 325 -0.70 -1.70 33.22
C ALA A 325 -0.05 -0.48 33.95
N GLN A 326 -0.43 -0.21 35.20
CA GLN A 326 0.08 0.91 36.01
C GLN A 326 1.15 0.46 37.03
N GLN A 327 1.47 -0.83 37.12
CA GLN A 327 2.54 -1.42 37.94
C GLN A 327 3.81 -1.60 37.13
#